data_cfac91a3f765db5dc3dc7d9ff79cbc3f
#
_entry.id   cfac91a3f765db5dc3dc7d9ff79cbc3f
#
_cell.length_a   1.000
_cell.length_b   1.000
_cell.length_c   1.000
_cell.angle_alpha   90.00
_cell.angle_beta   90.00
_cell.angle_gamma   90.00
#
_symmetry.space_group_name_H-M   'P 1'
#
loop_
_entity.id
_entity.type
_entity.pdbx_description
1 polymer ?
#
loop_
_entity_poly.entity_id
_entity_poly.type
_entity_poly.pdbx_seq_one_letter_code
_entity_poly.pdbx_strand_id
1 'polypeptide(L)'
;TLSDTEKAILKAVPDDELAIKKRLGLGRTDQVGQSYQESIQYPSLNIRGMKSAWVGPEARTIVPDIAVAELDMRLVPESDPGRLFGLIKDHIRNQGFHIVENDPTDEERMKYPKIAKVNTSISYQAFRTPMDSPTGAWLRKAMNRAFGQEPVQIRISGGSIPISPFVDAL
;
A
#
# COMPACT_ATOMS: atom_id res chain seq x y z
N THR A 1 15.94 -7.04 1.42
CA THR A 1 16.13 -8.02 0.32
C THR A 1 15.65 -9.37 0.82
N LEU A 2 14.86 -10.10 0.03
CA LEU A 2 14.41 -11.46 0.36
C LEU A 2 15.58 -12.42 0.33
N SER A 3 15.70 -13.27 1.35
CA SER A 3 16.65 -14.39 1.36
C SER A 3 16.20 -15.50 0.41
N ASP A 4 17.10 -16.40 0.05
CA ASP A 4 16.76 -17.52 -0.85
C ASP A 4 15.75 -18.48 -0.21
N THR A 5 15.80 -18.65 1.11
CA THR A 5 14.78 -19.41 1.87
C THR A 5 13.41 -18.74 1.77
N GLU A 6 13.33 -17.43 1.95
CA GLU A 6 12.07 -16.69 1.81
C GLU A 6 11.51 -16.77 0.39
N LYS A 7 12.36 -16.62 -0.64
CA LYS A 7 11.94 -16.80 -2.04
C LYS A 7 11.41 -18.20 -2.32
N ALA A 8 12.05 -19.24 -1.76
CA ALA A 8 11.54 -20.61 -1.89
C ALA A 8 10.16 -20.79 -1.25
N ILE A 9 9.94 -20.18 -0.07
CA ILE A 9 8.64 -20.18 0.61
C ILE A 9 7.58 -19.47 -0.24
N LEU A 10 7.88 -18.27 -0.75
CA LEU A 10 6.94 -17.53 -1.61
C LEU A 10 6.56 -18.33 -2.86
N LYS A 11 7.52 -19.03 -3.46
CA LYS A 11 7.29 -19.87 -4.64
C LYS A 11 6.43 -21.12 -4.35
N ALA A 12 6.46 -21.61 -3.11
CA ALA A 12 5.69 -22.78 -2.69
C ALA A 12 4.20 -22.48 -2.43
N VAL A 13 3.80 -21.19 -2.38
CA VAL A 13 2.40 -20.82 -2.20
C VAL A 13 1.60 -21.18 -3.46
N PRO A 14 0.52 -21.94 -3.37
CA PRO A 14 -0.25 -22.40 -4.52
C PRO A 14 -1.24 -21.31 -5.01
N ASP A 15 -0.72 -20.15 -5.40
CA ASP A 15 -1.54 -19.07 -5.96
C ASP A 15 -1.86 -19.33 -7.43
N ASP A 16 -3.14 -19.34 -7.77
CA ASP A 16 -3.61 -19.31 -9.16
C ASP A 16 -3.89 -17.86 -9.58
N GLU A 17 -2.87 -17.19 -10.10
CA GLU A 17 -2.99 -15.80 -10.56
C GLU A 17 -4.00 -15.62 -11.69
N LEU A 18 -4.17 -16.63 -12.55
CA LEU A 18 -5.16 -16.58 -13.63
C LEU A 18 -6.59 -16.64 -13.07
N ALA A 19 -6.84 -17.52 -12.10
CA ALA A 19 -8.12 -17.58 -11.43
C ALA A 19 -8.42 -16.29 -10.64
N ILE A 20 -7.42 -15.70 -9.98
CA ILE A 20 -7.54 -14.41 -9.27
C ILE A 20 -7.91 -13.30 -10.26
N LYS A 21 -7.18 -13.16 -11.37
CA LYS A 21 -7.47 -12.17 -12.42
C LYS A 21 -8.90 -12.34 -12.98
N LYS A 22 -9.29 -13.55 -13.30
CA LYS A 22 -10.64 -13.86 -13.82
C LYS A 22 -11.73 -13.51 -12.82
N ARG A 23 -11.54 -13.87 -11.54
CA ARG A 23 -12.50 -13.58 -10.47
C ARG A 23 -12.69 -12.09 -10.24
N LEU A 24 -11.62 -11.31 -10.36
CA LEU A 24 -11.61 -9.86 -10.14
C LEU A 24 -11.87 -9.04 -11.41
N GLY A 25 -11.98 -9.67 -12.58
CA GLY A 25 -12.18 -8.98 -13.85
C GLY A 25 -10.99 -8.13 -14.28
N LEU A 26 -9.76 -8.52 -13.94
CA LEU A 26 -8.55 -7.75 -14.21
C LEU A 26 -7.89 -8.20 -15.52
N GLY A 27 -7.60 -7.26 -16.42
CA GLY A 27 -6.80 -7.54 -17.62
C GLY A 27 -5.33 -7.81 -17.27
N ARG A 28 -4.79 -7.07 -16.30
CA ARG A 28 -3.44 -7.26 -15.76
C ARG A 28 -3.41 -6.88 -14.28
N THR A 29 -2.44 -7.43 -13.55
CA THR A 29 -2.08 -7.01 -12.20
C THR A 29 -0.88 -6.06 -12.27
N ASP A 30 -0.74 -5.18 -11.27
CA ASP A 30 0.52 -4.49 -11.05
C ASP A 30 1.58 -5.54 -10.67
N GLN A 31 2.71 -5.49 -11.35
CA GLN A 31 3.80 -6.43 -11.10
C GLN A 31 5.00 -5.69 -10.54
N VAL A 32 5.22 -5.88 -9.24
CA VAL A 32 6.47 -5.60 -8.57
C VAL A 32 7.05 -6.97 -8.18
N GLY A 33 8.00 -7.47 -8.93
CA GLY A 33 8.50 -8.84 -8.75
C GLY A 33 7.88 -9.84 -9.74
N GLN A 34 8.12 -11.14 -9.52
CA GLN A 34 7.80 -12.21 -10.48
C GLN A 34 6.48 -12.93 -10.19
N SER A 35 5.90 -12.75 -9.00
CA SER A 35 4.67 -13.41 -8.58
C SER A 35 3.82 -12.51 -7.70
N TYR A 36 2.55 -12.89 -7.50
CA TYR A 36 1.67 -12.22 -6.55
C TYR A 36 2.26 -12.20 -5.14
N GLN A 37 2.80 -13.31 -4.68
CA GLN A 37 3.43 -13.41 -3.36
C GLN A 37 4.66 -12.51 -3.22
N GLU A 38 5.43 -12.34 -4.27
CA GLU A 38 6.56 -11.40 -4.28
C GLU A 38 6.06 -9.96 -4.31
N SER A 39 5.04 -9.66 -5.10
CA SER A 39 4.49 -8.30 -5.24
C SER A 39 3.99 -7.74 -3.90
N ILE A 40 3.32 -8.56 -3.07
CA ILE A 40 2.83 -8.11 -1.76
C ILE A 40 3.94 -7.91 -0.70
N GLN A 41 5.20 -8.22 -1.01
CA GLN A 41 6.35 -7.90 -0.14
C GLN A 41 6.82 -6.44 -0.27
N TYR A 42 6.23 -5.66 -1.18
CA TYR A 42 6.56 -4.27 -1.43
C TYR A 42 5.41 -3.35 -1.01
N PRO A 43 5.71 -2.09 -0.65
CA PRO A 43 4.66 -1.11 -0.39
C PRO A 43 3.86 -0.83 -1.67
N SER A 44 2.58 -0.52 -1.51
CA SER A 44 1.73 -0.10 -2.62
C SER A 44 1.17 1.29 -2.40
N LEU A 45 0.89 2.02 -3.48
CA LEU A 45 0.25 3.32 -3.49
C LEU A 45 -0.99 3.25 -4.37
N ASN A 46 -2.14 3.53 -3.79
CA ASN A 46 -3.42 3.47 -4.49
C ASN A 46 -4.18 4.79 -4.34
N ILE A 47 -4.86 5.21 -5.40
CA ILE A 47 -5.83 6.29 -5.32
C ILE A 47 -7.14 5.67 -4.82
N ARG A 48 -7.53 5.98 -3.59
CA ARG A 48 -8.76 5.46 -2.99
C ARG A 48 -9.98 6.35 -3.23
N GLY A 49 -9.76 7.58 -3.64
CA GLY A 49 -10.83 8.51 -3.98
C GLY A 49 -10.35 9.71 -4.76
N MET A 50 -11.18 10.20 -5.65
CA MET A 50 -10.98 11.45 -6.38
C MET A 50 -12.28 12.23 -6.42
N LYS A 51 -12.21 13.55 -6.22
CA LYS A 51 -13.35 14.45 -6.28
C LYS A 51 -12.96 15.79 -6.89
N SER A 52 -13.79 16.25 -7.83
CA SER A 52 -13.76 17.63 -8.32
C SER A 52 -15.13 17.94 -8.93
N ALA A 53 -15.72 19.09 -8.61
CA ALA A 53 -17.04 19.53 -9.09
C ALA A 53 -18.14 18.45 -8.99
N TRP A 54 -19.10 18.52 -9.91
CA TRP A 54 -20.28 17.64 -9.98
C TRP A 54 -20.38 17.02 -11.38
N VAL A 55 -20.89 15.80 -11.43
CA VAL A 55 -21.06 15.02 -12.67
C VAL A 55 -22.49 14.49 -12.79
N GLY A 56 -22.87 14.04 -13.97
CA GLY A 56 -24.20 13.50 -14.24
C GLY A 56 -25.30 14.54 -14.09
N PRO A 57 -26.46 14.20 -13.47
CA PRO A 57 -27.61 15.12 -13.32
C PRO A 57 -27.31 16.39 -12.53
N GLU A 58 -26.27 16.37 -11.69
CA GLU A 58 -25.86 17.52 -10.87
C GLU A 58 -24.82 18.41 -11.56
N ALA A 59 -24.38 18.07 -12.76
CA ALA A 59 -23.38 18.82 -13.50
C ALA A 59 -23.79 20.29 -13.68
N ARG A 60 -22.83 21.18 -13.51
CA ARG A 60 -23.02 22.64 -13.63
C ARG A 60 -21.96 23.24 -14.56
N THR A 61 -22.28 24.35 -15.19
CA THR A 61 -21.34 25.08 -16.06
C THR A 61 -20.43 25.95 -15.21
N ILE A 62 -19.52 25.31 -14.47
CA ILE A 62 -18.47 25.98 -13.68
C ILE A 62 -17.13 25.29 -13.90
N VAL A 63 -16.05 26.04 -13.73
CA VAL A 63 -14.70 25.48 -13.59
C VAL A 63 -14.46 25.28 -12.09
N PRO A 64 -14.20 24.04 -11.65
CA PRO A 64 -13.95 23.79 -10.22
C PRO A 64 -12.64 24.44 -9.79
N ASP A 65 -12.65 25.01 -8.60
CA ASP A 65 -11.49 25.64 -7.97
C ASP A 65 -10.57 24.62 -7.27
N ILE A 66 -11.10 23.45 -6.93
CA ILE A 66 -10.39 22.40 -6.19
C ILE A 66 -10.63 21.02 -6.83
N ALA A 67 -9.55 20.24 -6.92
CA ALA A 67 -9.59 18.81 -7.13
C ALA A 67 -8.89 18.11 -5.96
N VAL A 68 -9.49 17.05 -5.44
CA VAL A 68 -8.96 16.27 -4.31
C VAL A 68 -8.68 14.85 -4.75
N ALA A 69 -7.50 14.33 -4.43
CA ALA A 69 -7.17 12.92 -4.53
C ALA A 69 -6.79 12.40 -3.15
N GLU A 70 -7.43 11.32 -2.71
CA GLU A 70 -7.06 10.60 -1.50
C GLU A 70 -6.22 9.38 -1.87
N LEU A 71 -5.04 9.29 -1.27
CA LEU A 71 -4.09 8.22 -1.50
C LEU A 71 -4.05 7.30 -0.28
N ASP A 72 -4.02 5.99 -0.53
CA ASP A 72 -3.77 4.95 0.49
C ASP A 72 -2.44 4.28 0.19
N MET A 73 -1.55 4.31 1.17
CA MET A 73 -0.23 3.71 1.07
C MET A 73 -0.15 2.51 2.02
N ARG A 74 0.01 1.31 1.46
CA ARG A 74 0.23 0.10 2.23
C ARG A 74 1.71 -0.09 2.46
N LEU A 75 2.08 -0.23 3.73
CA LEU A 75 3.47 -0.36 4.14
C LEU A 75 3.85 -1.82 4.33
N VAL A 76 5.13 -2.11 4.20
CA VAL A 76 5.78 -3.31 4.71
C VAL A 76 6.77 -2.89 5.80
N PRO A 77 7.20 -3.79 6.71
CA PRO A 77 8.09 -3.40 7.82
C PRO A 77 9.39 -2.70 7.41
N GLU A 78 9.85 -2.97 6.19
CA GLU A 78 11.06 -2.35 5.64
C GLU A 78 10.81 -0.95 5.03
N SER A 79 9.56 -0.46 5.03
CA SER A 79 9.20 0.85 4.50
C SER A 79 9.39 1.96 5.53
N ASP A 80 9.99 3.06 5.12
CA ASP A 80 10.01 4.30 5.87
C ASP A 80 8.89 5.23 5.34
N PRO A 81 7.82 5.47 6.12
CA PRO A 81 6.72 6.33 5.70
C PRO A 81 7.16 7.76 5.36
N GLY A 82 8.11 8.32 6.13
CA GLY A 82 8.63 9.67 5.90
C GLY A 82 9.31 9.80 4.54
N ARG A 83 10.15 8.83 4.21
CA ARG A 83 10.78 8.75 2.89
C ARG A 83 9.74 8.62 1.77
N LEU A 84 8.74 7.76 1.94
CA LEU A 84 7.70 7.58 0.94
C LEU A 84 6.85 8.83 0.73
N PHE A 85 6.50 9.56 1.79
CA PHE A 85 5.85 10.87 1.67
C PHE A 85 6.73 11.88 0.94
N GLY A 86 8.03 11.86 1.19
CA GLY A 86 9.01 12.67 0.46
C GLY A 86 8.95 12.41 -1.04
N LEU A 87 8.98 11.14 -1.45
CA LEU A 87 8.90 10.74 -2.85
C LEU A 87 7.61 11.19 -3.55
N ILE A 88 6.47 11.14 -2.85
CA ILE A 88 5.20 11.64 -3.37
C ILE A 88 5.26 13.17 -3.57
N LYS A 89 5.75 13.90 -2.57
CA LYS A 89 5.90 15.35 -2.66
C LYS A 89 6.85 15.74 -3.80
N ASP A 90 7.95 15.03 -3.95
CA ASP A 90 8.89 15.27 -5.05
C ASP A 90 8.28 14.97 -6.42
N HIS A 91 7.49 13.89 -6.53
CA HIS A 91 6.74 13.60 -7.74
C HIS A 91 5.80 14.76 -8.08
N ILE A 92 5.03 15.27 -7.11
CA ILE A 92 4.11 16.41 -7.29
C ILE A 92 4.87 17.66 -7.74
N ARG A 93 6.02 17.98 -7.13
CA ARG A 93 6.88 19.11 -7.53
C ARG A 93 7.38 18.94 -8.97
N ASN A 94 7.81 17.73 -9.33
CA ASN A 94 8.29 17.43 -10.68
C ASN A 94 7.21 17.56 -11.76
N GLN A 95 5.91 17.48 -11.37
CA GLN A 95 4.79 17.81 -12.25
C GLN A 95 4.51 19.32 -12.33
N GLY A 96 5.34 20.14 -11.70
CA GLY A 96 5.27 21.60 -11.76
C GLY A 96 4.33 22.22 -10.72
N PHE A 97 3.94 21.48 -9.69
CA PHE A 97 3.11 22.03 -8.62
C PHE A 97 3.97 22.68 -7.53
N HIS A 98 3.56 23.86 -7.08
CA HIS A 98 4.02 24.46 -5.83
C HIS A 98 3.28 23.80 -4.66
N ILE A 99 4.02 23.21 -3.71
CA ILE A 99 3.42 22.57 -2.54
C ILE A 99 3.30 23.55 -1.41
N VAL A 100 2.11 23.67 -0.84
CA VAL A 100 1.79 24.46 0.35
C VAL A 100 1.36 23.55 1.51
N GLU A 101 1.53 24.04 2.75
CA GLU A 101 1.12 23.33 3.96
C GLU A 101 -0.31 23.68 4.40
N ASN A 102 -0.68 24.94 4.17
CA ASN A 102 -2.01 25.48 4.46
C ASN A 102 -2.76 25.80 3.17
N ASP A 103 -3.96 26.35 3.29
CA ASP A 103 -4.67 26.86 2.13
C ASP A 103 -3.85 27.99 1.49
N PRO A 104 -3.70 27.98 0.16
CA PRO A 104 -2.84 28.94 -0.52
C PRO A 104 -3.35 30.37 -0.34
N THR A 105 -2.43 31.28 -0.08
CA THR A 105 -2.69 32.73 -0.02
C THR A 105 -2.99 33.31 -1.40
N ASP A 106 -3.58 34.50 -1.44
CA ASP A 106 -3.83 35.19 -2.72
C ASP A 106 -2.52 35.48 -3.48
N GLU A 107 -1.44 35.80 -2.77
CA GLU A 107 -0.12 35.98 -3.37
C GLU A 107 0.41 34.71 -4.02
N GLU A 108 0.26 33.55 -3.35
CA GLU A 108 0.67 32.26 -3.90
C GLU A 108 -0.18 31.89 -5.12
N ARG A 109 -1.50 32.14 -5.07
CA ARG A 109 -2.40 31.92 -6.21
C ARG A 109 -2.06 32.77 -7.43
N MET A 110 -1.64 34.00 -7.22
CA MET A 110 -1.20 34.89 -8.30
C MET A 110 0.17 34.49 -8.86
N LYS A 111 1.03 33.93 -8.02
CA LYS A 111 2.41 33.59 -8.40
C LYS A 111 2.56 32.23 -9.06
N TYR A 112 1.82 31.23 -8.59
CA TYR A 112 1.99 29.84 -9.02
C TYR A 112 0.77 29.35 -9.80
N PRO A 113 0.93 28.91 -11.06
CA PRO A 113 -0.20 28.42 -11.88
C PRO A 113 -0.73 27.06 -11.44
N LYS A 114 0.07 26.30 -10.69
CA LYS A 114 -0.31 24.98 -10.15
C LYS A 114 0.09 24.91 -8.68
N ILE A 115 -0.88 24.73 -7.81
CA ILE A 115 -0.66 24.63 -6.37
C ILE A 115 -1.24 23.32 -5.87
N ALA A 116 -0.54 22.65 -4.97
CA ALA A 116 -1.04 21.45 -4.27
C ALA A 116 -0.83 21.59 -2.76
N LYS A 117 -1.89 21.35 -1.99
CA LYS A 117 -1.80 21.14 -0.55
C LYS A 117 -1.70 19.64 -0.30
N VAL A 118 -0.68 19.21 0.45
CA VAL A 118 -0.43 17.79 0.70
C VAL A 118 -0.47 17.53 2.20
N ASN A 119 -1.52 16.84 2.64
CA ASN A 119 -1.67 16.37 4.01
C ASN A 119 -1.20 14.91 4.10
N THR A 120 -0.47 14.56 5.15
CA THR A 120 0.00 13.20 5.39
C THR A 120 -0.32 12.77 6.81
N SER A 121 -0.69 11.50 6.97
CA SER A 121 -0.90 10.90 8.29
C SER A 121 -0.48 9.44 8.27
N ILE A 122 -0.07 8.91 9.41
CA ILE A 122 0.26 7.49 9.60
C ILE A 122 -0.79 6.92 10.54
N SER A 123 -1.56 5.93 10.07
CA SER A 123 -2.56 5.26 10.91
C SER A 123 -1.89 4.31 11.90
N TYR A 124 -0.97 3.48 11.44
CA TYR A 124 -0.15 2.56 12.23
C TYR A 124 0.99 2.00 11.39
N GLN A 125 2.01 1.47 12.06
CA GLN A 125 3.17 0.87 11.41
C GLN A 125 2.85 -0.53 10.88
N ALA A 126 3.59 -0.95 9.84
CA ALA A 126 3.51 -2.31 9.36
C ALA A 126 4.15 -3.28 10.38
N PHE A 127 3.54 -4.44 10.53
CA PHE A 127 4.02 -5.50 11.41
C PHE A 127 4.13 -6.83 10.67
N ARG A 128 5.12 -7.62 11.04
CA ARG A 128 5.29 -8.98 10.55
C ARG A 128 6.03 -9.83 11.59
N THR A 129 5.49 -10.99 11.92
CA THR A 129 6.20 -11.98 12.73
C THR A 129 7.22 -12.71 11.86
N PRO A 130 8.49 -12.88 12.31
CA PRO A 130 9.46 -13.71 11.61
C PRO A 130 8.95 -15.15 11.45
N MET A 131 9.13 -15.73 10.26
CA MET A 131 8.62 -17.07 9.95
C MET A 131 9.32 -18.17 10.75
N ASP A 132 10.57 -17.95 11.13
CA ASP A 132 11.41 -18.81 11.94
C ASP A 132 11.28 -18.58 13.45
N SER A 133 10.33 -17.74 13.87
CA SER A 133 10.04 -17.51 15.29
C SER A 133 9.68 -18.81 16.01
N PRO A 134 9.93 -18.90 17.36
CA PRO A 134 9.54 -20.06 18.15
C PRO A 134 8.05 -20.42 18.00
N THR A 135 7.17 -19.41 17.98
CA THR A 135 5.73 -19.58 17.77
C THR A 135 5.44 -20.17 16.38
N GLY A 136 6.10 -19.66 15.33
CA GLY A 136 5.97 -20.20 13.97
C GLY A 136 6.40 -21.66 13.87
N ALA A 137 7.53 -22.01 14.48
CA ALA A 137 8.02 -23.39 14.55
C ALA A 137 7.05 -24.31 15.30
N TRP A 138 6.51 -23.86 16.43
CA TRP A 138 5.54 -24.60 17.21
C TRP A 138 4.24 -24.84 16.40
N LEU A 139 3.70 -23.80 15.75
CA LEU A 139 2.51 -23.90 14.93
C LEU A 139 2.68 -24.89 13.76
N ARG A 140 3.80 -24.80 13.01
CA ARG A 140 4.07 -25.78 11.93
C ARG A 140 4.07 -27.20 12.42
N LYS A 141 4.75 -27.45 13.55
CA LYS A 141 4.79 -28.79 14.16
C LYS A 141 3.40 -29.28 14.59
N ALA A 142 2.58 -28.40 15.17
CA ALA A 142 1.22 -28.74 15.59
C ALA A 142 0.33 -29.04 14.39
N MET A 143 0.37 -28.22 13.35
CA MET A 143 -0.40 -28.41 12.12
C MET A 143 0.01 -29.67 11.37
N ASN A 144 1.32 -29.94 11.25
CA ASN A 144 1.80 -31.16 10.63
C ASN A 144 1.30 -32.41 11.37
N ARG A 145 1.32 -32.41 12.70
CA ARG A 145 0.77 -33.50 13.49
C ARG A 145 -0.74 -33.67 13.31
N ALA A 146 -1.48 -32.57 13.22
CA ALA A 146 -2.94 -32.61 13.12
C ALA A 146 -3.42 -33.02 11.72
N PHE A 147 -2.73 -32.59 10.65
CA PHE A 147 -3.17 -32.74 9.26
C PHE A 147 -2.31 -33.69 8.44
N GLY A 148 -1.19 -34.21 8.98
CA GLY A 148 -0.29 -35.14 8.29
C GLY A 148 0.49 -34.54 7.12
N GLN A 149 0.51 -33.21 7.00
CA GLN A 149 1.23 -32.49 5.93
C GLN A 149 1.78 -31.16 6.43
N GLU A 150 2.85 -30.70 5.79
CA GLU A 150 3.41 -29.38 6.09
C GLU A 150 2.43 -28.27 5.68
N PRO A 151 2.19 -27.28 6.54
CA PRO A 151 1.33 -26.14 6.20
C PRO A 151 1.99 -25.23 5.16
N VAL A 152 1.16 -24.67 4.30
CA VAL A 152 1.60 -23.57 3.42
C VAL A 152 1.96 -22.35 4.27
N GLN A 153 3.14 -21.83 4.06
CA GLN A 153 3.64 -20.68 4.79
C GLN A 153 3.44 -19.41 3.95
N ILE A 154 2.73 -18.44 4.51
CA ILE A 154 2.50 -17.14 3.88
C ILE A 154 3.25 -16.08 4.70
N ARG A 155 4.24 -15.43 4.09
CA ARG A 155 5.12 -14.48 4.76
C ARG A 155 4.39 -13.20 5.15
N ILE A 156 3.49 -12.72 4.31
CA ILE A 156 2.65 -11.54 4.55
C ILE A 156 1.33 -11.71 3.82
N SER A 157 0.24 -11.30 4.42
CA SER A 157 -1.05 -11.21 3.75
C SER A 157 -1.31 -9.78 3.33
N GLY A 158 -2.06 -9.56 2.25
CA GLY A 158 -2.40 -8.23 1.74
C GLY A 158 -3.43 -7.47 2.59
N GLY A 159 -3.88 -8.03 3.70
CA GLY A 159 -4.80 -7.38 4.64
C GLY A 159 -4.08 -6.53 5.68
N SER A 160 -4.79 -5.55 6.24
CA SER A 160 -4.29 -4.72 7.35
C SER A 160 -5.04 -5.04 8.62
N ILE A 161 -4.29 -5.35 9.68
CA ILE A 161 -4.81 -5.52 11.04
C ILE A 161 -4.03 -4.53 11.91
N PRO A 162 -4.71 -3.67 12.70
CA PRO A 162 -4.03 -2.67 13.54
C PRO A 162 -3.44 -3.34 14.80
N ILE A 163 -2.52 -4.27 14.61
CA ILE A 163 -1.90 -5.05 15.70
C ILE A 163 -0.61 -4.42 16.21
N SER A 164 0.09 -3.64 15.39
CA SER A 164 1.37 -3.05 15.78
C SER A 164 1.30 -2.24 17.07
N PRO A 165 0.28 -1.42 17.37
CA PRO A 165 0.19 -0.70 18.63
C PRO A 165 0.12 -1.63 19.87
N PHE A 166 -0.44 -2.85 19.71
CA PHE A 166 -0.47 -3.83 20.79
C PHE A 166 0.89 -4.51 20.98
N VAL A 167 1.58 -4.80 19.89
CA VAL A 167 2.91 -5.43 19.93
C VAL A 167 3.96 -4.48 20.48
N ASP A 168 3.86 -3.19 20.16
CA ASP A 168 4.77 -2.15 20.66
C ASP A 168 4.55 -1.85 22.16
N ALA A 169 3.39 -2.21 22.70
CA ALA A 169 3.02 -1.99 24.11
C ALA A 169 3.32 -3.19 25.02
N LEU A 170 3.61 -4.38 24.50
CA LEU A 170 3.89 -5.61 25.21
C LEU A 170 5.37 -5.95 25.25
#